data_933249a24e3eef54f1f573ab86dd7e2c
#
_entry.id   933249a24e3eef54f1f573ab86dd7e2c
#
_cell.length_a   1.000
_cell.length_b   1.000
_cell.length_c   1.000
_cell.angle_alpha   90.00
_cell.angle_beta   90.00
_cell.angle_gamma   90.00
#
_symmetry.space_group_name_H-M   'P 1'
#
loop_
_entity.id
_entity.type
_entity.pdbx_description
1 polymer ?
#
loop_
_entity_poly.entity_id
_entity_poly.type
_entity_poly.pdbx_seq_one_letter_code
_entity_poly.pdbx_strand_id
1 'polypeptide(L)'
;MSVAYSAGGPVTQVPQVGVGELWLGPLDQIPYGEARAFDVAGEQVAVFRLRSGRVYALSAVCPHKGGPIADGQIDDRIVLCPLHLNAFELATGCSTTGAEPLRRYDVRVDGRQIIIATPDPRT
;
A
#
# COMPACT_ATOMS: atom_id res chain seq x y z
N MET A 1 7.33 -0.04 33.77
CA MET A 1 7.66 -0.27 33.35
C MET A 1 7.91 -0.49 32.78
N SER A 2 7.70 -0.37 32.69
CA SER A 2 7.98 -0.63 32.07
C SER A 2 8.51 -0.93 31.47
N VAL A 3 8.67 -0.91 31.35
CA VAL A 3 9.14 -1.29 30.78
C VAL A 3 9.41 -2.23 30.39
N ALA A 4 9.07 -2.62 30.48
CA ALA A 4 9.30 -3.45 30.21
C ALA A 4 9.24 -3.77 29.24
N TYR A 5 8.95 -3.53 28.94
CA TYR A 5 8.90 -3.83 27.94
C TYR A 5 9.69 -3.90 27.32
N SER A 6 10.05 -3.81 27.51
CA SER A 6 10.84 -3.78 26.85
C SER A 6 11.46 -4.75 26.42
N ALA A 7 11.37 -5.55 26.80
CA ALA A 7 12.04 -6.51 26.40
C ALA A 7 11.82 -6.88 25.08
N GLY A 8 10.94 -7.31 24.74
CA GLY A 8 10.74 -7.50 23.42
C GLY A 8 10.63 -6.21 22.75
N GLY A 9 10.99 -5.27 23.42
CA GLY A 9 10.80 -3.94 23.07
C GLY A 9 10.87 -3.52 21.66
N PRO A 10 11.78 -4.02 20.86
CA PRO A 10 11.94 -3.46 19.52
C PRO A 10 10.69 -3.52 18.70
N VAL A 11 9.88 -4.51 18.90
CA VAL A 11 8.69 -4.66 18.08
C VAL A 11 7.63 -3.64 18.38
N THR A 12 7.78 -2.91 19.47
CA THR A 12 6.76 -1.96 19.88
C THR A 12 7.15 -0.52 19.57
N GLN A 13 8.28 -0.32 18.92
CA GLN A 13 8.69 1.04 18.61
C GLN A 13 7.78 1.66 17.58
N VAL A 14 7.27 2.83 17.88
CA VAL A 14 6.48 3.60 16.95
C VAL A 14 7.45 4.29 16.00
N PRO A 15 7.25 4.15 14.69
CA PRO A 15 8.14 4.79 13.73
C PRO A 15 7.97 6.30 13.74
N GLN A 16 8.97 7.00 13.23
CA GLN A 16 8.89 8.44 13.06
C GLN A 16 7.96 8.73 11.89
N VAL A 17 6.87 9.41 12.15
CA VAL A 17 5.87 9.73 11.16
C VAL A 17 5.79 11.25 11.02
N GLY A 18 5.98 11.73 9.80
CA GLY A 18 5.96 13.15 9.54
C GLY A 18 4.56 13.71 9.34
N VAL A 19 4.50 15.01 9.16
CA VAL A 19 3.24 15.67 8.81
C VAL A 19 2.77 15.14 7.47
N GLY A 20 1.51 14.76 7.39
CA GLY A 20 0.97 14.20 6.15
C GLY A 20 1.30 12.75 5.93
N GLU A 21 1.75 12.05 6.96
CA GLU A 21 2.03 10.62 6.86
C GLU A 21 1.21 9.85 7.88
N LEU A 22 0.94 8.59 7.57
CA LEU A 22 0.25 7.67 8.47
C LEU A 22 1.04 6.39 8.61
N TRP A 23 1.03 5.84 9.81
CA TRP A 23 1.62 4.55 10.09
C TRP A 23 0.56 3.48 9.89
N LEU A 24 0.80 2.53 8.99
CA LEU A 24 -0.15 1.47 8.67
C LEU A 24 0.12 0.17 9.42
N GLY A 25 1.19 0.11 10.18
CA GLY A 25 1.54 -1.09 10.92
C GLY A 25 2.70 -1.84 10.32
N PRO A 26 2.93 -3.07 10.79
CA PRO A 26 4.11 -3.83 10.35
C PRO A 26 3.98 -4.35 8.93
N LEU A 27 5.09 -4.36 8.22
CA LEU A 27 5.16 -4.90 6.86
C LEU A 27 4.80 -6.38 6.82
N ASP A 28 5.06 -7.10 7.92
CA ASP A 28 4.84 -8.55 7.96
C ASP A 28 3.37 -8.94 7.87
N GLN A 29 2.45 -8.00 8.03
CA GLN A 29 1.04 -8.30 7.82
C GLN A 29 0.71 -8.54 6.35
N ILE A 30 1.61 -8.17 5.43
CA ILE A 30 1.44 -8.41 4.00
C ILE A 30 2.43 -9.47 3.57
N PRO A 31 1.96 -10.66 3.16
CA PRO A 31 2.88 -11.68 2.64
C PRO A 31 3.55 -11.23 1.35
N TYR A 32 4.71 -11.79 1.05
CA TYR A 32 5.38 -11.51 -0.22
C TYR A 32 4.49 -11.89 -1.39
N GLY A 33 4.42 -11.02 -2.38
CA GLY A 33 3.62 -11.25 -3.57
C GLY A 33 2.14 -10.99 -3.39
N GLU A 34 1.75 -10.30 -2.31
CA GLU A 34 0.35 -10.01 -2.02
C GLU A 34 0.16 -8.55 -1.69
N ALA A 35 -1.09 -8.17 -1.50
CA ALA A 35 -1.46 -6.81 -1.14
C ALA A 35 -2.51 -6.82 -0.05
N ARG A 36 -2.62 -5.70 0.66
CA ARG A 36 -3.68 -5.47 1.64
C ARG A 36 -4.28 -4.10 1.41
N ALA A 37 -5.57 -3.98 1.64
CA ALA A 37 -6.26 -2.70 1.55
C ALA A 37 -6.28 -2.04 2.91
N PHE A 38 -6.06 -0.74 2.91
CA PHE A 38 -6.05 0.08 4.12
C PHE A 38 -6.91 1.31 3.89
N ASP A 39 -7.51 1.81 4.97
CA ASP A 39 -8.21 3.09 4.93
C ASP A 39 -7.19 4.18 5.26
N VAL A 40 -6.95 5.06 4.30
CA VAL A 40 -5.99 6.14 4.45
C VAL A 40 -6.74 7.45 4.24
N ALA A 41 -7.01 8.16 5.32
CA ALA A 41 -7.72 9.44 5.27
C ALA A 41 -9.05 9.34 4.51
N GLY A 42 -9.77 8.25 4.72
CA GLY A 42 -11.06 8.03 4.09
C GLY A 42 -11.00 7.41 2.70
N GLU A 43 -9.82 7.11 2.19
CA GLU A 43 -9.67 6.47 0.89
C GLU A 43 -9.13 5.07 1.05
N GLN A 44 -9.59 4.16 0.20
CA GLN A 44 -9.12 2.79 0.21
C GLN A 44 -7.84 2.69 -0.62
N VAL A 45 -6.78 2.24 0.02
CA VAL A 45 -5.45 2.15 -0.61
C VAL A 45 -4.97 0.72 -0.52
N ALA A 46 -4.49 0.18 -1.63
CA ALA A 46 -3.87 -1.14 -1.66
C ALA A 46 -2.37 -0.98 -1.54
N VAL A 47 -1.78 -1.64 -0.56
CA VAL A 47 -0.32 -1.68 -0.39
C VAL A 47 0.16 -3.04 -0.83
N PHE A 48 1.11 -3.05 -1.76
CA PHE A 48 1.62 -4.25 -2.41
C PHE A 48 3.03 -4.53 -1.90
N ARG A 49 3.26 -5.79 -1.52
CA ARG A 49 4.60 -6.23 -1.13
C ARG A 49 5.08 -7.25 -2.17
N LEU A 50 6.00 -6.82 -3.02
CA LEU A 50 6.47 -7.66 -4.09
C LEU A 50 7.46 -8.71 -3.58
N ARG A 51 7.63 -9.77 -4.35
CA ARG A 51 8.61 -10.80 -4.00
C ARG A 51 10.02 -10.25 -3.98
N SER A 52 10.27 -9.19 -4.73
CA SER A 52 11.56 -8.49 -4.73
C SER A 52 11.81 -7.72 -3.44
N GLY A 53 10.78 -7.52 -2.62
CA GLY A 53 10.86 -6.69 -1.43
C GLY A 53 10.39 -5.27 -1.64
N ARG A 54 10.11 -4.85 -2.87
CA ARG A 54 9.60 -3.52 -3.13
C ARG A 54 8.16 -3.41 -2.65
N VAL A 55 7.81 -2.19 -2.22
CA VAL A 55 6.47 -1.89 -1.71
C VAL A 55 5.90 -0.73 -2.51
N TYR A 56 4.67 -0.89 -2.98
CA TYR A 56 3.97 0.15 -3.70
C TYR A 56 2.58 0.33 -3.13
N ALA A 57 1.99 1.50 -3.35
CA ALA A 57 0.64 1.79 -2.88
C ALA A 57 -0.15 2.47 -3.99
N LEU A 58 -1.32 1.91 -4.28
CA LEU A 58 -2.22 2.45 -5.30
C LEU A 58 -3.63 2.50 -4.71
N SER A 59 -4.51 3.28 -5.33
CA SER A 59 -5.92 3.23 -4.97
C SER A 59 -6.40 1.78 -5.02
N ALA A 60 -7.16 1.37 -4.00
CA ALA A 60 -7.64 -0.01 -3.90
C ALA A 60 -8.87 -0.27 -4.75
N VAL A 61 -9.43 0.76 -5.36
CA VAL A 61 -10.69 0.67 -6.11
C VAL A 61 -10.40 0.90 -7.57
N CYS A 62 -10.73 -0.10 -8.40
CA CYS A 62 -10.59 0.05 -9.85
C CYS A 62 -11.48 1.17 -10.34
N PRO A 63 -10.96 2.15 -11.08
CA PRO A 63 -11.75 3.34 -11.46
C PRO A 63 -12.93 3.00 -12.34
N HIS A 64 -12.88 1.92 -13.09
CA HIS A 64 -13.93 1.61 -14.04
C HIS A 64 -15.16 0.97 -13.37
N LYS A 65 -14.96 0.00 -12.51
CA LYS A 65 -16.08 -0.74 -11.92
C LYS A 65 -15.96 -0.91 -10.41
N GLY A 66 -15.04 -0.23 -9.78
CA GLY A 66 -14.87 -0.37 -8.34
C GLY A 66 -14.33 -1.71 -7.89
N GLY A 67 -13.64 -2.43 -8.77
CA GLY A 67 -13.10 -3.73 -8.43
C GLY A 67 -12.02 -3.65 -7.35
N PRO A 68 -11.88 -4.72 -6.55
CA PRO A 68 -10.94 -4.73 -5.44
C PRO A 68 -9.52 -4.99 -5.94
N ILE A 69 -8.76 -3.92 -6.12
CA ILE A 69 -7.40 -4.00 -6.65
C ILE A 69 -6.50 -4.86 -5.76
N ALA A 70 -6.70 -4.82 -4.44
CA ALA A 70 -5.86 -5.59 -3.52
C ALA A 70 -5.99 -7.09 -3.74
N ASP A 71 -7.10 -7.54 -4.34
CA ASP A 71 -7.32 -8.96 -4.63
C ASP A 71 -6.82 -9.36 -6.02
N GLY A 72 -6.24 -8.42 -6.76
CA GLY A 72 -5.74 -8.69 -8.09
C GLY A 72 -4.47 -9.51 -8.06
N GLN A 73 -4.17 -10.12 -9.20
CA GLN A 73 -2.92 -10.84 -9.36
C GLN A 73 -1.81 -9.85 -9.65
N ILE A 74 -0.66 -10.03 -8.99
CA ILE A 74 0.46 -9.12 -9.16
C ILE A 74 1.71 -9.87 -9.57
N ASP A 75 2.56 -9.17 -10.33
CA ASP A 75 3.93 -9.60 -10.55
C ASP A 75 4.84 -8.45 -10.14
N ASP A 76 6.07 -8.41 -10.64
CA ASP A 76 7.01 -7.37 -10.21
C ASP A 76 6.70 -5.99 -10.78
N ARG A 77 5.77 -5.89 -11.72
CA ARG A 77 5.53 -4.64 -12.44
C ARG A 77 4.08 -4.21 -12.46
N ILE A 78 3.14 -5.15 -12.53
CA ILE A 78 1.73 -4.81 -12.76
C ILE A 78 0.83 -5.55 -11.79
N VAL A 79 -0.37 -5.00 -11.63
CA VAL A 79 -1.48 -5.67 -10.96
C VAL A 79 -2.64 -5.78 -11.96
N LEU A 80 -3.30 -6.94 -11.95
CA LEU A 80 -4.50 -7.18 -12.77
C LEU A 80 -5.73 -7.02 -11.89
N CYS A 81 -6.63 -6.13 -12.31
CA CYS A 81 -7.91 -5.98 -11.63
C CYS A 81 -8.74 -7.25 -11.85
N PRO A 82 -9.28 -7.87 -10.78
CA PRO A 82 -9.99 -9.15 -10.94
C PRO A 82 -11.29 -9.07 -11.72
N LEU A 83 -11.91 -7.88 -11.84
CA LEU A 83 -13.21 -7.79 -12.50
C LEU A 83 -13.10 -7.73 -14.01
N HIS A 84 -12.20 -6.92 -14.55
CA HIS A 84 -12.12 -6.70 -15.99
C HIS A 84 -10.74 -6.94 -16.54
N LEU A 85 -9.85 -7.47 -15.74
CA LEU A 85 -8.49 -7.80 -16.14
C LEU A 85 -7.72 -6.59 -16.69
N ASN A 86 -8.11 -5.38 -16.29
CA ASN A 86 -7.29 -4.21 -16.59
C ASN A 86 -6.00 -4.31 -15.81
N ALA A 87 -4.90 -3.97 -16.48
CA ALA A 87 -3.59 -4.05 -15.88
C ALA A 87 -3.09 -2.64 -15.57
N PHE A 88 -2.49 -2.48 -14.39
CA PHE A 88 -1.95 -1.21 -13.93
C PHE A 88 -0.51 -1.39 -13.51
N GLU A 89 0.34 -0.45 -13.87
CA GLU A 89 1.72 -0.45 -13.42
C GLU A 89 1.78 -0.09 -11.94
N LEU A 90 2.49 -0.89 -11.17
CA LEU A 90 2.59 -0.65 -9.73
C LEU A 90 3.35 0.63 -9.40
N ALA A 91 4.36 0.95 -10.19
CA ALA A 91 5.20 2.10 -9.91
C ALA A 91 4.51 3.43 -10.23
N THR A 92 3.57 3.45 -11.16
CA THR A 92 2.98 4.70 -11.65
C THR A 92 1.47 4.77 -11.49
N GLY A 93 0.80 3.63 -11.41
CA GLY A 93 -0.66 3.57 -11.43
C GLY A 93 -1.26 3.63 -12.82
N CYS A 94 -0.43 3.78 -13.85
CA CYS A 94 -0.93 3.89 -15.21
C CYS A 94 -1.44 2.55 -15.74
N SER A 95 -2.55 2.60 -16.46
CA SER A 95 -3.09 1.38 -17.08
C SER A 95 -2.33 1.04 -18.34
N THR A 96 -2.05 -0.25 -18.52
CA THR A 96 -1.47 -0.75 -19.76
C THR A 96 -2.55 -1.24 -20.73
N THR A 97 -3.83 -1.19 -20.32
CA THR A 97 -4.95 -1.71 -21.11
C THR A 97 -5.97 -0.63 -21.45
N GLY A 98 -5.61 0.65 -21.26
CA GLY A 98 -6.47 1.75 -21.69
C GLY A 98 -7.45 2.26 -20.65
N ALA A 99 -7.41 1.75 -19.43
CA ALA A 99 -8.27 2.26 -18.36
C ALA A 99 -7.71 3.54 -17.78
N GLU A 100 -8.52 4.25 -17.01
CA GLU A 100 -8.03 5.42 -16.28
C GLU A 100 -6.97 4.99 -15.27
N PRO A 101 -5.95 5.83 -15.04
CA PRO A 101 -4.90 5.46 -14.10
C PRO A 101 -5.43 5.40 -12.67
N LEU A 102 -4.82 4.53 -11.87
CA LEU A 102 -5.05 4.51 -10.43
C LEU A 102 -4.20 5.58 -9.78
N ARG A 103 -4.72 6.20 -8.73
CA ARG A 103 -3.91 7.14 -7.94
C ARG A 103 -2.78 6.37 -7.27
N ARG A 104 -1.59 6.93 -7.36
CA ARG A 104 -0.41 6.39 -6.70
C ARG A 104 -0.19 7.14 -5.39
N TYR A 105 0.23 6.41 -4.37
CA TYR A 105 0.57 6.98 -3.07
C TYR A 105 2.03 6.72 -2.77
N ASP A 106 2.69 7.67 -2.14
CA ASP A 106 4.05 7.47 -1.68
C ASP A 106 4.03 6.63 -0.42
N VAL A 107 4.80 5.56 -0.44
CA VAL A 107 4.88 4.64 0.69
C VAL A 107 6.34 4.35 0.96
N ARG A 108 6.69 4.23 2.24
CA ARG A 108 8.04 3.86 2.63
C ARG A 108 7.96 2.86 3.77
N VAL A 109 9.05 2.14 3.95
CA VAL A 109 9.18 1.17 5.04
C VAL A 109 10.30 1.67 5.94
N ASP A 110 9.99 1.83 7.22
CA ASP A 110 10.92 2.30 8.21
C ASP A 110 10.96 1.26 9.34
N GLY A 111 12.08 0.55 9.47
CA GLY A 111 12.22 -0.44 10.52
C GLY A 111 11.14 -1.51 10.46
N ARG A 112 10.78 -1.96 9.24
CA ARG A 112 9.74 -2.94 8.96
C ARG A 112 8.34 -2.44 9.26
N GLN A 113 8.16 -1.13 9.32
CA GLN A 113 6.85 -0.50 9.51
C GLN A 113 6.47 0.25 8.24
N ILE A 114 5.21 0.16 7.86
CA ILE A 114 4.71 0.80 6.64
C ILE A 114 4.23 2.20 6.98
N ILE A 115 4.75 3.18 6.26
CA ILE A 115 4.34 4.57 6.43
C ILE A 115 3.92 5.08 5.06
N ILE A 116 2.74 5.68 4.99
CA ILE A 116 2.19 6.16 3.74
C ILE A 116 1.89 7.64 3.83
N ALA A 117 2.11 8.35 2.73
CA ALA A 117 1.75 9.76 2.64
C ALA A 117 0.25 9.89 2.42
N THR A 118 -0.39 10.74 3.22
CA THR A 118 -1.81 11.00 3.04
C THR A 118 -2.02 11.90 1.83
N PRO A 119 -3.17 11.77 1.14
CA PRO A 119 -3.45 12.64 0.01
C PRO A 119 -3.53 14.11 0.45
N ASP A 120 -3.09 15.00 -0.42
CA ASP A 120 -3.26 16.42 -0.19
C ASP A 120 -4.75 16.75 -0.35
N PRO A 121 -5.39 17.31 0.68
CA PRO A 121 -6.83 17.58 0.58
C PRO A 121 -7.18 18.62 -0.48
N ARG A 122 -6.19 19.31 -1.02
CA ARG A 122 -6.45 20.30 -2.06
C ARG A 122 -6.29 19.75 -3.47
N THR A 123 -5.99 18.48 -3.61
CA THR A 123 -5.82 17.90 -4.96
C THR A 123 -6.91 16.89 -5.31
#